data_fe261cd1eb730aba1732a26646327024
#
_entry.id   fe261cd1eb730aba1732a26646327024
#
_cell.length_a   1.000
_cell.length_b   1.000
_cell.length_c   1.000
_cell.angle_alpha   90.00
_cell.angle_beta   90.00
_cell.angle_gamma   90.00
#
_symmetry.space_group_name_H-M   'P 1'
#
loop_
_entity.id
_entity.type
_entity.pdbx_description
1 polymer ?
#
loop_
_entity_poly.entity_id
_entity_poly.type
_entity_poly.pdbx_seq_one_letter_code
_entity_poly.pdbx_strand_id
1 'polypeptide(L)'
;KDILCVISIASHGIYMEIFQKKGNIIKIIDKAVHITQIGKEVLLNHKLTFNKIKEINEVIKSMKTAAEGYQVEKIIVFGTTAIREAKNSDYLQDQIKITSGLDLIILDKLEENYLAYEKISVALEKGIKDYNEKNNLIIYIGSGNVSFSVINNGINIYNTNIEIGSLVLSDISNKLNLSDKKRNIVID
;
A
#
# COMPACT_ATOMS: atom_id res chain seq x y z
N LYS A 1 15.84 -20.95 -7.46
CA LYS A 1 16.18 -19.66 -6.77
C LYS A 1 14.85 -19.01 -6.43
N ASP A 2 14.45 -19.04 -5.18
CA ASP A 2 13.15 -18.48 -4.75
C ASP A 2 13.27 -16.94 -4.68
N ILE A 3 13.25 -16.26 -5.84
CA ILE A 3 13.27 -14.81 -5.92
C ILE A 3 11.92 -14.33 -6.45
N LEU A 4 11.26 -13.46 -5.69
CA LEU A 4 9.98 -12.88 -6.03
C LEU A 4 10.08 -11.36 -6.07
N CYS A 5 9.36 -10.74 -7.00
CA CYS A 5 9.18 -9.29 -7.03
C CYS A 5 7.73 -8.94 -6.68
N VAL A 6 7.56 -7.95 -5.83
CA VAL A 6 6.26 -7.38 -5.48
C VAL A 6 6.28 -5.90 -5.85
N ILE A 7 5.29 -5.47 -6.62
CA ILE A 7 5.08 -4.07 -6.98
C ILE A 7 3.74 -3.62 -6.40
N SER A 8 3.75 -2.60 -5.56
CA SER A 8 2.53 -2.04 -4.99
C SER A 8 2.27 -0.63 -5.50
N ILE A 9 1.04 -0.37 -5.98
CA ILE A 9 0.58 0.93 -6.41
C ILE A 9 -0.27 1.51 -5.29
N ALA A 10 0.31 2.49 -4.58
CA ALA A 10 -0.30 3.13 -3.41
C ALA A 10 -0.56 4.61 -3.66
N SER A 11 -1.25 5.28 -2.73
CA SER A 11 -1.66 6.68 -2.87
C SER A 11 -0.50 7.67 -3.07
N HIS A 12 0.67 7.39 -2.48
CA HIS A 12 1.83 8.29 -2.51
C HIS A 12 2.92 7.85 -3.48
N GLY A 13 2.83 6.64 -4.03
CA GLY A 13 3.87 6.14 -4.93
C GLY A 13 3.67 4.70 -5.35
N ILE A 14 4.59 4.26 -6.20
CA ILE A 14 4.72 2.90 -6.67
C ILE A 14 6.00 2.34 -6.07
N TYR A 15 5.89 1.21 -5.40
CA TYR A 15 6.97 0.60 -4.63
C TYR A 15 7.26 -0.78 -5.20
N MET A 16 8.51 -1.07 -5.45
CA MET A 16 8.99 -2.41 -5.82
C MET A 16 9.87 -2.95 -4.71
N GLU A 17 9.66 -4.17 -4.31
CA GLU A 17 10.54 -4.92 -3.41
C GLU A 17 10.84 -6.28 -4.02
N ILE A 18 12.13 -6.64 -4.03
CA ILE A 18 12.60 -7.95 -4.50
C ILE A 18 13.02 -8.78 -3.30
N PHE A 19 12.40 -9.94 -3.17
CA PHE A 19 12.59 -10.85 -2.05
C PHE A 19 13.34 -12.09 -2.50
N GLN A 20 14.30 -12.53 -1.71
CA GLN A 20 14.94 -13.82 -1.85
C GLN A 20 14.58 -14.71 -0.66
N LYS A 21 14.06 -15.91 -0.93
CA LYS A 21 13.83 -16.95 0.08
C LYS A 21 14.99 -17.93 0.08
N LYS A 22 15.55 -18.21 1.27
CA LYS A 22 16.53 -19.26 1.50
C LYS A 22 16.09 -20.08 2.71
N GLY A 23 15.53 -21.27 2.47
CA GLY A 23 14.88 -22.06 3.53
C GLY A 23 13.70 -21.28 4.12
N ASN A 24 13.71 -21.05 5.44
CA ASN A 24 12.67 -20.27 6.14
C ASN A 24 12.99 -18.77 6.26
N ILE A 25 14.10 -18.31 5.68
CA ILE A 25 14.52 -16.92 5.79
C ILE A 25 14.13 -16.20 4.49
N ILE A 26 13.38 -15.10 4.64
CA ILE A 26 13.04 -14.18 3.55
C ILE A 26 13.83 -12.89 3.77
N LYS A 27 14.57 -12.45 2.75
CA LYS A 27 15.32 -11.20 2.74
C LYS A 27 14.88 -10.33 1.57
N ILE A 28 14.76 -9.05 1.82
CA ILE A 28 14.66 -8.05 0.75
C ILE A 28 16.08 -7.84 0.22
N ILE A 29 16.26 -8.05 -1.08
CA ILE A 29 17.56 -7.91 -1.75
C ILE A 29 17.67 -6.62 -2.57
N ASP A 30 16.52 -6.05 -2.95
CA ASP A 30 16.47 -4.74 -3.60
C ASP A 30 15.12 -4.06 -3.42
N LYS A 31 15.09 -2.71 -3.55
CA LYS A 31 13.90 -1.87 -3.47
C LYS A 31 14.00 -0.72 -4.47
N ALA A 32 12.89 -0.37 -5.08
CA ALA A 32 12.74 0.86 -5.85
C ALA A 32 11.45 1.58 -5.47
N VAL A 33 11.47 2.90 -5.55
CA VAL A 33 10.32 3.75 -5.25
C VAL A 33 10.20 4.82 -6.31
N HIS A 34 8.99 4.97 -6.84
CA HIS A 34 8.60 6.12 -7.66
C HIS A 34 7.52 6.90 -6.92
N ILE A 35 7.85 8.12 -6.48
CA ILE A 35 6.92 8.98 -5.76
C ILE A 35 5.96 9.63 -6.75
N THR A 36 4.66 9.46 -6.52
CA THR A 36 3.61 10.05 -7.34
C THR A 36 2.36 10.27 -6.49
N GLN A 37 1.53 11.25 -6.84
CA GLN A 37 0.37 11.66 -6.04
C GLN A 37 -0.93 11.03 -6.55
N ILE A 38 -0.98 9.72 -6.71
CA ILE A 38 -2.14 8.97 -7.20
C ILE A 38 -3.36 9.23 -6.30
N GLY A 39 -3.19 9.11 -4.98
CA GLY A 39 -4.29 9.27 -4.04
C GLY A 39 -4.89 10.67 -4.04
N LYS A 40 -4.08 11.71 -4.19
CA LYS A 40 -4.59 13.09 -4.31
C LYS A 40 -5.43 13.28 -5.56
N GLU A 41 -4.98 12.74 -6.70
CA GLU A 41 -5.71 12.83 -7.95
C GLU A 41 -7.06 12.12 -7.88
N VAL A 42 -7.08 10.89 -7.34
CA VAL A 42 -8.32 10.12 -7.18
C VAL A 42 -9.26 10.78 -6.17
N LEU A 43 -8.75 11.31 -5.07
CA LEU A 43 -9.56 12.04 -4.07
C LEU A 43 -10.28 13.24 -4.70
N LEU A 44 -9.62 13.99 -5.59
CA LEU A 44 -10.17 15.18 -6.21
C LEU A 44 -11.08 14.88 -7.41
N ASN A 45 -10.72 13.90 -8.22
CA ASN A 45 -11.34 13.66 -9.53
C ASN A 45 -12.16 12.36 -9.58
N HIS A 46 -12.09 11.52 -8.56
CA HIS A 46 -12.67 10.16 -8.50
C HIS A 46 -12.22 9.24 -9.66
N LYS A 47 -11.17 9.61 -10.36
CA LYS A 47 -10.58 8.85 -11.48
C LYS A 47 -9.14 9.25 -11.70
N LEU A 48 -8.40 8.38 -12.37
CA LEU A 48 -7.05 8.64 -12.86
C LEU A 48 -7.12 9.37 -14.22
N THR A 49 -6.30 10.40 -14.41
CA THR A 49 -6.14 11.04 -15.71
C THR A 49 -5.36 10.14 -16.66
N PHE A 50 -5.49 10.40 -17.95
CA PHE A 50 -4.72 9.67 -18.97
C PHE A 50 -3.20 9.77 -18.73
N ASN A 51 -2.70 10.96 -18.37
CA ASN A 51 -1.30 11.18 -18.07
C ASN A 51 -0.83 10.37 -16.86
N LYS A 52 -1.68 10.25 -15.81
CA LYS A 52 -1.37 9.45 -14.63
C LYS A 52 -1.33 7.95 -14.96
N ILE A 53 -2.26 7.46 -15.76
CA ILE A 53 -2.25 6.07 -16.22
C ILE A 53 -1.00 5.79 -17.06
N LYS A 54 -0.63 6.71 -17.94
CA LYS A 54 0.61 6.58 -18.74
C LYS A 54 1.85 6.55 -17.83
N GLU A 55 1.95 7.46 -16.86
CA GLU A 55 3.03 7.47 -15.87
C GLU A 55 3.14 6.13 -15.12
N ILE A 56 2.01 5.62 -14.60
CA ILE A 56 1.97 4.33 -13.90
C ILE A 56 2.48 3.20 -14.80
N ASN A 57 2.02 3.14 -16.05
CA ASN A 57 2.43 2.10 -17.00
C ASN A 57 3.93 2.15 -17.30
N GLU A 58 4.49 3.34 -17.51
CA GLU A 58 5.92 3.53 -17.74
C GLU A 58 6.75 3.06 -16.54
N VAL A 59 6.31 3.40 -15.32
CA VAL A 59 6.98 2.97 -14.09
C VAL A 59 6.90 1.46 -13.90
N ILE A 60 5.72 0.85 -14.08
CA ILE A 60 5.55 -0.62 -13.97
C ILE A 60 6.44 -1.33 -14.99
N LYS A 61 6.50 -0.85 -16.23
CA LYS A 61 7.37 -1.42 -17.27
C LYS A 61 8.86 -1.33 -16.87
N SER A 62 9.29 -0.18 -16.35
CA SER A 62 10.66 0.01 -15.88
C SER A 62 10.99 -0.92 -14.69
N MET A 63 10.09 -1.02 -13.72
CA MET A 63 10.26 -1.91 -12.57
C MET A 63 10.28 -3.39 -12.98
N LYS A 64 9.45 -3.78 -13.94
CA LYS A 64 9.48 -5.14 -14.53
C LYS A 64 10.86 -5.44 -15.13
N THR A 65 11.36 -4.54 -15.97
CA THR A 65 12.70 -4.71 -16.58
C THR A 65 13.80 -4.83 -15.53
N ALA A 66 13.74 -4.01 -14.48
CA ALA A 66 14.68 -4.10 -13.37
C ALA A 66 14.58 -5.46 -12.63
N ALA A 67 13.35 -5.93 -12.36
CA ALA A 67 13.11 -7.21 -11.71
C ALA A 67 13.61 -8.41 -12.54
N GLU A 68 13.44 -8.36 -13.86
CA GLU A 68 13.93 -9.40 -14.79
C GLU A 68 15.46 -9.58 -14.69
N GLY A 69 16.21 -8.52 -14.41
CA GLY A 69 17.65 -8.56 -14.13
C GLY A 69 18.04 -9.43 -12.95
N TYR A 70 17.15 -9.61 -11.98
CA TYR A 70 17.32 -10.49 -10.81
C TYR A 70 16.89 -11.93 -11.08
N GLN A 71 16.40 -12.25 -12.27
CA GLN A 71 15.88 -13.58 -12.62
C GLN A 71 14.76 -14.01 -11.67
N VAL A 72 13.82 -13.10 -11.40
CA VAL A 72 12.67 -13.38 -10.54
C VAL A 72 11.77 -14.45 -11.14
N GLU A 73 11.24 -15.34 -10.30
CA GLU A 73 10.30 -16.39 -10.74
C GLU A 73 8.90 -15.83 -11.00
N LYS A 74 8.53 -14.80 -10.27
CA LYS A 74 7.20 -14.19 -10.37
C LYS A 74 7.26 -12.71 -10.00
N ILE A 75 6.48 -11.90 -10.74
CA ILE A 75 6.19 -10.51 -10.40
C ILE A 75 4.72 -10.43 -10.03
N ILE A 76 4.43 -9.90 -8.85
CA ILE A 76 3.08 -9.65 -8.35
C ILE A 76 2.88 -8.14 -8.33
N VAL A 77 1.81 -7.66 -8.98
CA VAL A 77 1.43 -6.23 -8.96
C VAL A 77 0.09 -6.09 -8.27
N PHE A 78 0.01 -5.23 -7.28
CA PHE A 78 -1.25 -4.94 -6.63
C PHE A 78 -1.46 -3.44 -6.42
N GLY A 79 -2.74 -3.05 -6.47
CA GLY A 79 -3.22 -1.70 -6.17
C GLY A 79 -3.95 -1.67 -4.83
N THR A 80 -3.77 -0.59 -4.08
CA THR A 80 -4.40 -0.36 -2.79
C THR A 80 -5.54 0.65 -2.90
N THR A 81 -5.93 1.27 -1.79
CA THR A 81 -7.07 2.21 -1.67
C THR A 81 -7.20 3.15 -2.86
N ALA A 82 -6.15 3.87 -3.27
CA ALA A 82 -6.28 4.85 -4.36
C ALA A 82 -6.71 4.23 -5.69
N ILE A 83 -6.22 3.02 -6.00
CA ILE A 83 -6.60 2.33 -7.23
C ILE A 83 -8.02 1.77 -7.12
N ARG A 84 -8.38 1.21 -5.98
CA ARG A 84 -9.73 0.69 -5.71
C ARG A 84 -10.81 1.77 -5.82
N GLU A 85 -10.53 2.98 -5.32
CA GLU A 85 -11.47 4.11 -5.32
C GLU A 85 -11.54 4.84 -6.69
N ALA A 86 -10.64 4.55 -7.62
CA ALA A 86 -10.67 5.14 -8.95
C ALA A 86 -11.75 4.49 -9.82
N LYS A 87 -12.72 5.27 -10.31
CA LYS A 87 -13.82 4.81 -11.17
C LYS A 87 -13.37 4.16 -12.49
N ASN A 88 -12.12 4.37 -12.88
CA ASN A 88 -11.52 3.82 -14.09
C ASN A 88 -10.36 2.87 -13.80
N SER A 89 -10.41 2.20 -12.65
CA SER A 89 -9.41 1.19 -12.25
C SER A 89 -9.34 0.02 -13.26
N ASP A 90 -10.48 -0.40 -13.82
CA ASP A 90 -10.52 -1.45 -14.86
C ASP A 90 -9.70 -1.06 -16.09
N TYR A 91 -9.82 0.19 -16.53
CA TYR A 91 -9.00 0.70 -17.64
C TYR A 91 -7.50 0.67 -17.31
N LEU A 92 -7.11 0.99 -16.07
CA LEU A 92 -5.73 0.86 -15.63
C LEU A 92 -5.26 -0.60 -15.66
N GLN A 93 -6.09 -1.55 -15.18
CA GLN A 93 -5.77 -2.99 -15.23
C GLN A 93 -5.50 -3.44 -16.67
N ASP A 94 -6.38 -3.08 -17.61
CA ASP A 94 -6.23 -3.41 -19.04
C ASP A 94 -4.93 -2.80 -19.60
N GLN A 95 -4.63 -1.54 -19.28
CA GLN A 95 -3.43 -0.87 -19.76
C GLN A 95 -2.15 -1.51 -19.21
N ILE A 96 -2.11 -1.87 -17.93
CA ILE A 96 -0.96 -2.60 -17.34
C ILE A 96 -0.80 -3.96 -18.03
N LYS A 97 -1.90 -4.68 -18.26
CA LYS A 97 -1.87 -5.98 -18.97
C LYS A 97 -1.32 -5.85 -20.38
N ILE A 98 -1.81 -4.88 -21.15
CA ILE A 98 -1.38 -4.65 -22.52
C ILE A 98 0.09 -4.22 -22.61
N THR A 99 0.53 -3.32 -21.73
CA THR A 99 1.85 -2.68 -21.83
C THR A 99 2.97 -3.50 -21.19
N SER A 100 2.68 -4.25 -20.13
CA SER A 100 3.68 -5.02 -19.37
C SER A 100 3.46 -6.53 -19.39
N GLY A 101 2.28 -7.00 -19.79
CA GLY A 101 1.88 -8.41 -19.67
C GLY A 101 1.55 -8.86 -18.24
N LEU A 102 1.63 -7.96 -17.25
CA LEU A 102 1.37 -8.25 -15.85
C LEU A 102 -0.12 -8.05 -15.52
N ASP A 103 -0.63 -8.82 -14.58
CA ASP A 103 -1.97 -8.64 -14.04
C ASP A 103 -1.91 -7.73 -12.79
N LEU A 104 -2.75 -6.69 -12.75
CA LEU A 104 -2.93 -5.85 -11.58
C LEU A 104 -4.03 -6.45 -10.70
N ILE A 105 -3.70 -6.82 -9.48
CA ILE A 105 -4.65 -7.27 -8.45
C ILE A 105 -5.08 -6.04 -7.65
N ILE A 106 -6.36 -5.73 -7.63
CA ILE A 106 -6.87 -4.64 -6.78
C ILE A 106 -7.31 -5.26 -5.46
N LEU A 107 -6.60 -4.92 -4.39
CA LEU A 107 -6.90 -5.43 -3.06
C LEU A 107 -8.22 -4.84 -2.55
N ASP A 108 -9.08 -5.68 -1.99
CA ASP A 108 -10.21 -5.20 -1.22
C ASP A 108 -9.75 -4.62 0.15
N LYS A 109 -10.69 -4.03 0.89
CA LYS A 109 -10.39 -3.38 2.17
C LYS A 109 -9.90 -4.37 3.23
N LEU A 110 -10.44 -5.57 3.24
CA LEU A 110 -10.08 -6.60 4.23
C LEU A 110 -8.71 -7.17 3.92
N GLU A 111 -8.43 -7.45 2.64
CA GLU A 111 -7.12 -7.90 2.17
C GLU A 111 -6.02 -6.88 2.48
N GLU A 112 -6.26 -5.59 2.18
CA GLU A 112 -5.31 -4.50 2.45
C GLU A 112 -5.02 -4.39 3.96
N ASN A 113 -6.06 -4.43 4.80
CA ASN A 113 -5.92 -4.38 6.25
C ASN A 113 -5.20 -5.60 6.80
N TYR A 114 -5.51 -6.79 6.28
CA TYR A 114 -4.85 -8.02 6.69
C TYR A 114 -3.35 -7.98 6.37
N LEU A 115 -2.98 -7.58 5.17
CA LEU A 115 -1.57 -7.45 4.76
C LEU A 115 -0.82 -6.39 5.58
N ALA A 116 -1.47 -5.26 5.91
CA ALA A 116 -0.89 -4.24 6.78
C ALA A 116 -0.66 -4.80 8.20
N TYR A 117 -1.64 -5.51 8.76
CA TYR A 117 -1.54 -6.18 10.05
C TYR A 117 -0.38 -7.20 10.07
N GLU A 118 -0.31 -8.11 9.10
CA GLU A 118 0.74 -9.13 9.01
C GLU A 118 2.13 -8.51 8.98
N LYS A 119 2.32 -7.47 8.16
CA LYS A 119 3.59 -6.75 8.07
C LYS A 119 4.02 -6.14 9.40
N ILE A 120 3.08 -5.53 10.12
CA ILE A 120 3.33 -4.88 11.41
C ILE A 120 3.58 -5.93 12.48
N SER A 121 2.77 -6.99 12.55
CA SER A 121 2.91 -8.06 13.56
C SER A 121 4.27 -8.73 13.49
N VAL A 122 4.75 -9.09 12.29
CA VAL A 122 6.09 -9.66 12.11
C VAL A 122 7.21 -8.71 12.58
N ALA A 123 7.04 -7.40 12.41
CA ALA A 123 8.02 -6.42 12.89
C ALA A 123 7.97 -6.27 14.42
N LEU A 124 6.78 -6.29 15.02
CA LEU A 124 6.58 -6.16 16.45
C LEU A 124 7.04 -7.40 17.23
N GLU A 125 6.78 -8.61 16.71
CA GLU A 125 7.28 -9.86 17.27
C GLU A 125 8.81 -9.88 17.42
N LYS A 126 9.52 -9.27 16.47
CA LYS A 126 10.98 -9.17 16.51
C LYS A 126 11.49 -8.06 17.43
N GLY A 127 10.70 -7.02 17.65
CA GLY A 127 11.12 -5.80 18.36
C GLY A 127 10.58 -5.68 19.78
N ILE A 128 9.49 -6.35 20.12
CA ILE A 128 8.83 -6.24 21.41
C ILE A 128 8.87 -7.59 22.13
N LYS A 129 9.55 -7.60 23.28
CA LYS A 129 9.57 -8.78 24.16
C LYS A 129 8.15 -9.09 24.66
N ASP A 130 7.79 -10.38 24.65
CA ASP A 130 6.50 -10.88 25.11
C ASP A 130 5.29 -10.32 24.34
N TYR A 131 5.50 -9.90 23.06
CA TYR A 131 4.43 -9.36 22.20
C TYR A 131 3.24 -10.33 22.10
N ASN A 132 3.51 -11.62 21.90
CA ASN A 132 2.48 -12.65 21.75
C ASN A 132 1.81 -13.08 23.07
N GLU A 133 2.33 -12.62 24.22
CA GLU A 133 1.79 -12.92 25.55
C GLU A 133 0.92 -11.79 26.11
N LYS A 134 0.77 -10.69 25.37
CA LYS A 134 0.08 -9.49 25.79
C LYS A 134 -1.12 -9.17 24.91
N ASN A 135 -2.02 -8.37 25.48
CA ASN A 135 -3.06 -7.72 24.71
C ASN A 135 -2.48 -6.47 24.06
N ASN A 136 -2.59 -6.38 22.75
CA ASN A 136 -2.05 -5.27 21.97
C ASN A 136 -3.15 -4.63 21.12
N LEU A 137 -3.06 -3.32 20.94
CA LEU A 137 -3.82 -2.57 19.95
C LEU A 137 -2.84 -2.06 18.90
N ILE A 138 -3.04 -2.49 17.66
CA ILE A 138 -2.30 -1.96 16.50
C ILE A 138 -3.17 -0.92 15.83
N ILE A 139 -2.63 0.29 15.67
CA ILE A 139 -3.24 1.37 14.91
C ILE A 139 -2.35 1.64 13.70
N TYR A 140 -2.88 1.42 12.52
CA TYR A 140 -2.20 1.72 11.27
C TYR A 140 -2.87 2.91 10.58
N ILE A 141 -2.11 3.99 10.38
CA ILE A 141 -2.58 5.22 9.74
C ILE A 141 -2.08 5.22 8.30
N GLY A 142 -2.99 4.93 7.38
CA GLY A 142 -2.76 5.01 5.94
C GLY A 142 -3.14 6.37 5.37
N SER A 143 -2.99 6.52 4.06
CA SER A 143 -3.39 7.74 3.34
C SER A 143 -4.90 7.88 3.17
N GLY A 144 -5.62 6.78 2.96
CA GLY A 144 -7.07 6.76 2.76
C GLY A 144 -7.86 6.27 3.98
N ASN A 145 -7.23 5.53 4.88
CA ASN A 145 -7.91 4.91 6.02
C ASN A 145 -7.02 4.84 7.27
N VAL A 146 -7.64 4.63 8.41
CA VAL A 146 -7.00 4.22 9.67
C VAL A 146 -7.57 2.86 10.06
N SER A 147 -6.70 1.88 10.28
CA SER A 147 -7.08 0.53 10.70
C SER A 147 -6.74 0.29 12.16
N PHE A 148 -7.60 -0.45 12.84
CA PHE A 148 -7.43 -0.87 14.23
C PHE A 148 -7.48 -2.39 14.29
N SER A 149 -6.48 -3.01 14.92
CA SER A 149 -6.45 -4.46 15.15
C SER A 149 -6.20 -4.74 16.63
N VAL A 150 -7.08 -5.53 17.25
CA VAL A 150 -6.94 -5.96 18.65
C VAL A 150 -6.37 -7.36 18.67
N ILE A 151 -5.23 -7.50 19.32
CA ILE A 151 -4.51 -8.76 19.47
C ILE A 151 -4.62 -9.23 20.91
N ASN A 152 -5.03 -10.47 21.09
CA ASN A 152 -5.07 -11.12 22.39
C ASN A 152 -4.22 -12.39 22.33
N ASN A 153 -3.16 -12.45 23.12
CA ASN A 153 -2.24 -13.60 23.16
C ASN A 153 -1.78 -14.04 21.76
N GLY A 154 -1.33 -13.08 20.93
CA GLY A 154 -0.86 -13.31 19.57
C GLY A 154 -1.96 -13.57 18.53
N ILE A 155 -3.23 -13.61 18.91
CA ILE A 155 -4.36 -13.85 18.02
C ILE A 155 -5.09 -12.54 17.74
N ASN A 156 -5.27 -12.22 16.45
CA ASN A 156 -6.11 -11.08 16.05
C ASN A 156 -7.59 -11.43 16.29
N ILE A 157 -8.19 -10.79 17.29
CA ILE A 157 -9.59 -11.05 17.70
C ILE A 157 -10.57 -10.02 17.16
N TYR A 158 -10.09 -8.88 16.69
CA TYR A 158 -10.93 -7.82 16.13
C TYR A 158 -10.14 -6.96 15.15
N ASN A 159 -10.76 -6.63 14.03
CA ASN A 159 -10.19 -5.75 13.02
C ASN A 159 -11.29 -4.83 12.48
N THR A 160 -10.99 -3.53 12.39
CA THR A 160 -11.89 -2.53 11.80
C THR A 160 -11.09 -1.40 11.16
N ASN A 161 -11.74 -0.59 10.34
CA ASN A 161 -11.12 0.60 9.77
C ASN A 161 -12.10 1.77 9.73
N ILE A 162 -11.53 2.97 9.69
CA ILE A 162 -12.23 4.23 9.44
C ILE A 162 -11.70 4.79 8.12
N GLU A 163 -12.59 5.21 7.22
CA GLU A 163 -12.23 5.73 5.90
C GLU A 163 -11.75 7.21 5.95
N ILE A 164 -10.90 7.51 6.92
CA ILE A 164 -10.32 8.83 7.12
C ILE A 164 -8.82 8.64 7.33
N GLY A 165 -8.04 8.72 6.26
CA GLY A 165 -6.59 8.65 6.32
C GLY A 165 -5.94 10.04 6.23
N SER A 166 -4.61 10.07 6.25
CA SER A 166 -3.83 11.31 6.27
C SER A 166 -4.09 12.24 5.08
N LEU A 167 -4.36 11.70 3.88
CA LEU A 167 -4.71 12.50 2.70
C LEU A 167 -6.09 13.16 2.83
N VAL A 168 -7.08 12.40 3.33
CA VAL A 168 -8.44 12.90 3.53
C VAL A 168 -8.43 14.02 4.56
N LEU A 169 -7.74 13.81 5.68
CA LEU A 169 -7.57 14.84 6.71
C LEU A 169 -6.88 16.10 6.18
N SER A 170 -5.82 15.92 5.39
CA SER A 170 -5.12 17.05 4.75
C SER A 170 -6.03 17.84 3.82
N ASP A 171 -6.84 17.16 3.00
CA ASP A 171 -7.79 17.82 2.08
C ASP A 171 -8.88 18.58 2.84
N ILE A 172 -9.48 17.97 3.87
CA ILE A 172 -10.46 18.62 4.74
C ILE A 172 -9.84 19.87 5.41
N SER A 173 -8.64 19.75 5.97
CA SER A 173 -7.93 20.84 6.61
C SER A 173 -7.66 22.01 5.65
N ASN A 174 -7.30 21.72 4.40
CA ASN A 174 -7.06 22.73 3.37
C ASN A 174 -8.36 23.41 2.94
N LYS A 175 -9.46 22.66 2.75
CA LYS A 175 -10.77 23.21 2.38
C LYS A 175 -11.35 24.11 3.47
N LEU A 176 -11.08 23.79 4.73
CA LEU A 176 -11.53 24.58 5.88
C LEU A 176 -10.61 25.76 6.22
N ASN A 177 -9.52 25.97 5.47
CA ASN A 177 -8.49 27.00 5.74
C ASN A 177 -8.02 26.99 7.21
N LEU A 178 -7.87 25.81 7.80
CA LEU A 178 -7.44 25.70 9.19
C LEU A 178 -5.98 26.17 9.32
N SER A 179 -5.73 27.09 10.26
CA SER A 179 -4.35 27.43 10.65
C SER A 179 -3.67 26.22 11.28
N ASP A 180 -2.33 26.17 11.28
CA ASP A 180 -1.57 25.05 11.85
C ASP A 180 -1.96 24.76 13.31
N LYS A 181 -2.30 25.82 14.08
CA LYS A 181 -2.77 25.69 15.45
C LYS A 181 -4.17 25.03 15.56
N LYS A 182 -5.05 25.23 14.55
CA LYS A 182 -6.37 24.58 14.48
C LYS A 182 -6.31 23.17 13.90
N ARG A 183 -5.29 22.87 13.06
CA ARG A 183 -5.06 21.53 12.54
C ARG A 183 -4.73 20.54 13.66
N ASN A 184 -3.97 20.97 14.66
CA ASN A 184 -3.63 20.12 15.80
C ASN A 184 -4.84 19.79 16.69
N ILE A 185 -5.87 20.63 16.72
CA ILE A 185 -7.10 20.38 17.51
C ILE A 185 -8.01 19.33 16.83
N VAL A 186 -7.90 19.13 15.53
CA VAL A 186 -8.70 18.12 14.78
C VAL A 186 -8.12 16.72 14.94
N ILE A 187 -6.89 16.61 15.45
CA ILE A 187 -6.14 15.35 15.61
C ILE A 187 -6.15 14.86 17.07
N ASP A 188 -6.44 15.76 18.03
CA ASP A 188 -6.64 15.44 19.44
C ASP A 188 -8.12 15.07 19.70
#